data_55c8bcbbb723e6306f5a1bc8e0ebb53e
#
_entry.id   55c8bcbbb723e6306f5a1bc8e0ebb53e
#
_cell.length_a   1.000
_cell.length_b   1.000
_cell.length_c   1.000
_cell.angle_alpha   90.00
_cell.angle_beta   90.00
_cell.angle_gamma   90.00
#
_symmetry.space_group_name_H-M   'P 1'
#
loop_
_entity.id
_entity.type
_entity.pdbx_description
1 polymer ?
#
loop_
_entity_poly.entity_id
_entity_poly.type
_entity_poly.pdbx_seq_one_letter_code
_entity_poly.pdbx_strand_id
1 'polypeptide(L)'
;AALATQKLFTSWVKSGKIRSMFKKVMQNVNFPEMEKKILADWEKTGLVEKYLSRNKASEKRFSFLDGPITDNNPMGVHHAWGRTYKDLWQRYFNMKGYRERFQNGFDCQGLWVEVEVEKELGIHQKKDIENLVPNDRKASIAKFVELCKARVMKYSQIQTEQSKRLGYFMDWDNSYYTMSDENNFMIWHFLKTCHRKGWIYKGPDSVPWCPRCETAISQHEMLTEDYKELTHKSIYMRLPLAGRKREYLLVWTTTPWTIPANIAVAVDGNLDYVLVREESGDKYWVTEEAVERLFGKTGKTVKKAKGAKLTGLKYRGAFDNLPSVKKIAGHPKFHSVIPTDVQIMPISTSEGTGLVHTAVSAGQEDFTLGKKLDLPMIAVIADNADYLPGLGKFSGQNAKKHPEIILDHMQNEGFAWKIENYTHRYPACWRCKTELVWKVTEEWYIAMDRPEKHVTGKGKTLRQMMKETAQMIDWRPKFGLERELDWLLHMHDWLISKKNRYWGLALPIFECQKCANFEVLGGKEELKKRAVSGWEKFEGKSPHKPYIDEVKIKCSKCTETVSRVSDVGNVWLDAGIGLFPPMLILKPQN
;
A
#
# COMPACT_ATOMS: atom_id res chain seq x y z
N ALA A 1 -6.27 27.87 71.01
CA ALA A 1 -6.64 28.09 69.59
C ALA A 1 -7.39 26.88 69.02
N ALA A 2 -6.90 25.65 69.16
CA ALA A 2 -7.53 24.45 68.55
C ALA A 2 -8.95 24.16 69.11
N LEU A 3 -9.19 24.34 70.40
CA LEU A 3 -10.53 24.16 71.04
C LEU A 3 -11.55 25.20 70.59
N ALA A 4 -11.11 26.43 70.33
CA ALA A 4 -12.00 27.51 69.84
C ALA A 4 -12.40 27.23 68.37
N THR A 5 -11.47 26.73 67.52
CA THR A 5 -11.74 26.37 66.14
C THR A 5 -12.69 25.16 66.04
N GLN A 6 -12.54 24.20 66.94
CA GLN A 6 -13.40 23.02 66.99
C GLN A 6 -14.82 23.36 67.46
N LYS A 7 -14.98 24.31 68.40
CA LYS A 7 -16.32 24.77 68.83
C LYS A 7 -17.00 25.59 67.73
N LEU A 8 -16.27 26.44 67.00
CA LEU A 8 -16.79 27.15 65.83
C LEU A 8 -17.22 26.19 64.70
N PHE A 9 -16.41 25.20 64.40
CA PHE A 9 -16.74 24.22 63.39
C PHE A 9 -17.99 23.39 63.77
N THR A 10 -18.09 22.94 65.02
CA THR A 10 -19.28 22.22 65.53
C THR A 10 -20.52 23.11 65.59
N SER A 11 -20.39 24.39 65.88
CA SER A 11 -21.48 25.35 65.83
C SER A 11 -21.98 25.59 64.38
N TRP A 12 -21.07 25.69 63.43
CA TRP A 12 -21.40 25.81 61.99
C TRP A 12 -22.09 24.56 61.44
N VAL A 13 -21.64 23.39 61.85
CA VAL A 13 -22.29 22.10 61.46
C VAL A 13 -23.68 22.00 62.07
N LYS A 14 -23.88 22.39 63.36
CA LYS A 14 -25.19 22.38 64.03
C LYS A 14 -26.17 23.43 63.48
N SER A 15 -25.68 24.57 62.99
CA SER A 15 -26.52 25.64 62.44
C SER A 15 -27.01 25.38 61.00
N GLY A 16 -26.65 24.26 60.40
CA GLY A 16 -27.03 23.95 59.03
C GLY A 16 -26.31 24.79 57.94
N LYS A 17 -25.49 25.78 58.34
CA LYS A 17 -24.79 26.67 57.39
C LYS A 17 -23.79 25.93 56.52
N ILE A 18 -23.18 24.87 57.06
CA ILE A 18 -22.29 24.01 56.25
C ILE A 18 -23.08 23.17 55.25
N ARG A 19 -24.31 22.76 55.62
CA ARG A 19 -25.19 22.00 54.67
C ARG A 19 -25.63 22.81 53.46
N SER A 20 -25.70 24.14 53.56
CA SER A 20 -26.00 25.02 52.43
C SER A 20 -24.79 25.35 51.56
N MET A 21 -23.58 25.13 52.06
CA MET A 21 -22.34 25.43 51.36
C MET A 21 -21.91 24.28 50.40
N PHE A 22 -22.33 23.06 50.71
CA PHE A 22 -22.01 21.89 49.90
C PHE A 22 -23.29 21.23 49.38
N LYS A 23 -23.35 20.99 48.07
CA LYS A 23 -24.43 20.21 47.48
C LYS A 23 -24.27 18.75 47.87
N LYS A 24 -25.37 18.06 48.16
CA LYS A 24 -25.34 16.60 48.42
C LYS A 24 -24.80 15.87 47.19
N VAL A 25 -23.75 15.08 47.38
CA VAL A 25 -23.18 14.23 46.33
C VAL A 25 -24.14 13.08 46.07
N MET A 26 -24.42 12.80 44.82
CA MET A 26 -25.23 11.62 44.40
C MET A 26 -24.45 10.34 44.71
N GLN A 27 -25.11 9.35 45.33
CA GLN A 27 -24.49 8.08 45.64
C GLN A 27 -24.19 7.26 44.35
N ASN A 28 -25.10 7.35 43.38
CA ASN A 28 -24.94 6.72 42.07
C ASN A 28 -24.84 7.81 40.99
N VAL A 29 -23.68 7.91 40.37
CA VAL A 29 -23.42 8.89 39.30
C VAL A 29 -23.68 8.24 37.95
N ASN A 30 -24.63 8.79 37.18
CA ASN A 30 -24.77 8.47 35.76
C ASN A 30 -23.77 9.34 34.98
N PHE A 31 -22.56 8.81 34.74
CA PHE A 31 -21.50 9.54 34.03
C PHE A 31 -21.94 10.02 32.64
N PRO A 32 -22.59 9.21 31.76
CA PRO A 32 -23.04 9.70 30.47
C PRO A 32 -23.96 10.92 30.53
N GLU A 33 -24.90 10.96 31.48
CA GLU A 33 -25.79 12.12 31.63
C GLU A 33 -25.09 13.34 32.25
N MET A 34 -24.16 13.11 33.15
CA MET A 34 -23.34 14.18 33.72
C MET A 34 -22.47 14.83 32.64
N GLU A 35 -21.82 14.04 31.81
CA GLU A 35 -20.97 14.50 30.71
C GLU A 35 -21.75 15.28 29.66
N LYS A 36 -22.96 14.83 29.27
CA LYS A 36 -23.85 15.59 28.36
C LYS A 36 -24.19 16.97 28.92
N LYS A 37 -24.47 17.07 30.22
CA LYS A 37 -24.75 18.37 30.87
C LYS A 37 -23.54 19.27 30.84
N ILE A 38 -22.33 18.73 31.13
CA ILE A 38 -21.09 19.51 31.10
C ILE A 38 -20.81 20.01 29.68
N LEU A 39 -20.99 19.16 28.66
CA LEU A 39 -20.80 19.54 27.26
C LEU A 39 -21.76 20.66 26.84
N ALA A 40 -23.03 20.57 27.22
CA ALA A 40 -24.01 21.60 26.95
C ALA A 40 -23.65 22.94 27.64
N ASP A 41 -23.11 22.90 28.86
CA ASP A 41 -22.61 24.10 29.56
C ASP A 41 -21.37 24.68 28.86
N TRP A 42 -20.45 23.86 28.37
CA TRP A 42 -19.28 24.30 27.59
C TRP A 42 -19.68 24.99 26.29
N GLU A 43 -20.63 24.44 25.59
CA GLU A 43 -21.17 25.01 24.35
C GLU A 43 -21.85 26.36 24.63
N LYS A 44 -22.77 26.40 25.60
CA LYS A 44 -23.49 27.60 26.00
C LYS A 44 -22.56 28.74 26.42
N THR A 45 -21.46 28.42 27.08
CA THR A 45 -20.50 29.40 27.61
C THR A 45 -19.37 29.75 26.65
N GLY A 46 -19.24 29.03 25.51
CA GLY A 46 -18.11 29.15 24.58
C GLY A 46 -16.77 28.80 25.25
N LEU A 47 -16.79 27.81 26.17
CA LEU A 47 -15.61 27.48 26.99
C LEU A 47 -14.43 27.02 26.14
N VAL A 48 -14.65 26.15 25.14
CA VAL A 48 -13.59 25.59 24.29
C VAL A 48 -12.88 26.71 23.51
N GLU A 49 -13.63 27.62 22.89
CA GLU A 49 -13.09 28.76 22.15
C GLU A 49 -12.30 29.72 23.07
N LYS A 50 -12.86 30.03 24.24
CA LYS A 50 -12.18 30.84 25.25
C LYS A 50 -10.89 30.18 25.71
N TYR A 51 -10.90 28.86 25.88
CA TYR A 51 -9.72 28.11 26.28
C TYR A 51 -8.64 28.14 25.19
N LEU A 52 -8.98 27.83 23.94
CA LEU A 52 -8.05 27.83 22.83
C LEU A 52 -7.45 29.22 22.54
N SER A 53 -8.23 30.29 22.77
CA SER A 53 -7.81 31.68 22.50
C SER A 53 -7.13 32.37 23.69
N ARG A 54 -7.14 31.79 24.90
CA ARG A 54 -6.69 32.46 26.13
C ARG A 54 -5.26 33.02 26.09
N ASN A 55 -4.37 32.36 25.35
CA ASN A 55 -2.97 32.75 25.21
C ASN A 55 -2.67 33.41 23.85
N LYS A 56 -3.67 34.00 23.18
CA LYS A 56 -3.55 34.55 21.82
C LYS A 56 -2.42 35.57 21.67
N ALA A 57 -2.12 36.34 22.71
CA ALA A 57 -1.07 37.34 22.73
C ALA A 57 0.33 36.77 23.07
N SER A 58 0.46 35.50 23.41
CA SER A 58 1.74 34.91 23.79
C SER A 58 2.67 34.78 22.59
N GLU A 59 3.93 35.12 22.75
CA GLU A 59 5.00 34.90 21.78
C GLU A 59 5.43 33.42 21.77
N LYS A 60 5.25 32.70 22.89
CA LYS A 60 5.52 31.26 22.96
C LYS A 60 4.48 30.51 22.18
N ARG A 61 4.90 29.74 21.20
CA ARG A 61 4.01 28.99 20.30
C ARG A 61 4.17 27.49 20.48
N PHE A 62 3.05 26.79 20.52
CA PHE A 62 2.99 25.33 20.41
C PHE A 62 1.86 24.98 19.45
N SER A 63 2.20 24.47 18.30
CA SER A 63 1.22 24.06 17.30
C SER A 63 1.16 22.54 17.26
N PHE A 64 -0.05 22.02 17.29
CA PHE A 64 -0.32 20.61 17.13
C PHE A 64 -1.25 20.41 15.95
N LEU A 65 -0.81 19.59 15.00
CA LEU A 65 -1.64 19.13 13.92
C LEU A 65 -1.99 17.65 14.16
N ASP A 66 -3.27 17.35 14.21
CA ASP A 66 -3.69 15.95 14.31
C ASP A 66 -3.46 15.22 12.99
N GLY A 67 -2.82 14.04 13.04
CA GLY A 67 -2.73 13.17 11.88
C GLY A 67 -4.15 12.77 11.44
N PRO A 68 -4.47 12.88 10.13
CA PRO A 68 -5.84 12.75 9.66
C PRO A 68 -6.35 11.32 9.89
N ILE A 69 -7.48 11.19 10.56
CA ILE A 69 -8.20 9.92 10.68
C ILE A 69 -8.98 9.70 9.39
N THR A 70 -8.97 8.45 8.87
CA THR A 70 -9.81 8.11 7.72
C THR A 70 -11.29 8.21 8.11
N ASP A 71 -12.01 9.13 7.49
CA ASP A 71 -13.41 9.44 7.75
C ASP A 71 -14.38 8.55 6.98
N ASN A 72 -14.25 7.27 7.19
CA ASN A 72 -14.93 6.21 6.45
C ASN A 72 -15.90 5.39 7.32
N ASN A 73 -15.67 5.39 8.64
CA ASN A 73 -16.44 4.69 9.66
C ASN A 73 -16.43 5.51 10.96
N PRO A 74 -17.27 5.17 11.97
CA PRO A 74 -17.17 5.75 13.29
C PRO A 74 -15.75 5.58 13.88
N MET A 75 -15.35 6.52 14.73
CA MET A 75 -14.05 6.49 15.40
C MET A 75 -13.90 5.24 16.27
N GLY A 76 -12.80 4.50 16.09
CA GLY A 76 -12.47 3.36 16.95
C GLY A 76 -11.77 3.80 18.25
N VAL A 77 -11.71 2.89 19.23
CA VAL A 77 -11.07 3.13 20.54
C VAL A 77 -9.61 3.58 20.40
N HIS A 78 -8.86 3.01 19.47
CA HIS A 78 -7.47 3.37 19.19
C HIS A 78 -7.30 4.83 18.71
N HIS A 79 -8.26 5.34 17.94
CA HIS A 79 -8.28 6.75 17.53
C HIS A 79 -8.53 7.66 18.75
N ALA A 80 -9.49 7.31 19.60
CA ALA A 80 -9.77 8.03 20.84
C ALA A 80 -8.54 8.03 21.75
N TRP A 81 -7.87 6.90 21.90
CA TRP A 81 -6.65 6.79 22.69
C TRP A 81 -5.54 7.71 22.18
N GLY A 82 -5.24 7.66 20.87
CA GLY A 82 -4.24 8.55 20.27
C GLY A 82 -4.59 10.04 20.45
N ARG A 83 -5.86 10.44 20.26
CA ARG A 83 -6.32 11.83 20.47
C ARG A 83 -6.24 12.25 21.92
N THR A 84 -6.48 11.37 22.88
CA THR A 84 -6.35 11.67 24.31
C THR A 84 -4.93 12.12 24.67
N TYR A 85 -3.89 11.45 24.18
CA TYR A 85 -2.52 11.90 24.40
C TYR A 85 -2.24 13.26 23.79
N LYS A 86 -2.72 13.52 22.60
CA LYS A 86 -2.56 14.79 21.90
C LYS A 86 -3.27 15.93 22.65
N ASP A 87 -4.50 15.71 23.09
CA ASP A 87 -5.28 16.67 23.89
C ASP A 87 -4.61 16.97 25.23
N LEU A 88 -4.02 15.97 25.90
CA LEU A 88 -3.26 16.15 27.14
C LEU A 88 -2.05 17.07 26.91
N TRP A 89 -1.28 16.87 25.85
CA TRP A 89 -0.13 17.70 25.52
C TRP A 89 -0.53 19.14 25.24
N GLN A 90 -1.54 19.37 24.42
CA GLN A 90 -2.00 20.71 24.12
C GLN A 90 -2.53 21.41 25.38
N ARG A 91 -3.29 20.74 26.26
CA ARG A 91 -3.75 21.32 27.53
C ARG A 91 -2.59 21.70 28.43
N TYR A 92 -1.57 20.87 28.52
CA TYR A 92 -0.35 21.16 29.28
C TYR A 92 0.33 22.44 28.78
N PHE A 93 0.58 22.56 27.48
CA PHE A 93 1.24 23.74 26.91
C PHE A 93 0.34 24.99 27.01
N ASN A 94 -0.96 24.83 26.85
CA ASN A 94 -1.89 25.95 27.09
C ASN A 94 -1.82 26.48 28.53
N MET A 95 -1.79 25.59 29.53
CA MET A 95 -1.62 26.00 30.95
C MET A 95 -0.26 26.64 31.21
N LYS A 96 0.77 26.32 30.44
CA LYS A 96 2.11 26.93 30.49
C LYS A 96 2.18 28.28 29.77
N GLY A 97 1.07 28.78 29.25
CA GLY A 97 0.96 30.09 28.61
C GLY A 97 1.39 30.13 27.15
N TYR A 98 1.44 28.97 26.48
CA TYR A 98 1.73 28.92 25.04
C TYR A 98 0.48 29.27 24.23
N ARG A 99 0.67 30.07 23.18
CA ARG A 99 -0.33 30.21 22.10
C ARG A 99 -0.37 28.93 21.29
N GLU A 100 -1.55 28.35 21.18
CA GLU A 100 -1.75 27.09 20.52
C GLU A 100 -2.50 27.20 19.21
N ARG A 101 -2.22 26.21 18.35
CA ARG A 101 -3.06 25.84 17.23
C ARG A 101 -3.20 24.32 17.27
N PHE A 102 -4.38 23.84 17.61
CA PHE A 102 -4.72 22.42 17.62
C PHE A 102 -5.79 22.16 16.58
N GLN A 103 -5.36 21.74 15.39
CA GLN A 103 -6.20 21.56 14.22
C GLN A 103 -6.48 20.09 13.96
N ASN A 104 -7.76 19.78 13.72
CA ASN A 104 -8.21 18.45 13.29
C ASN A 104 -8.02 18.26 11.79
N GLY A 105 -7.83 17.00 11.36
CA GLY A 105 -7.75 16.60 9.97
C GLY A 105 -8.52 15.32 9.69
N PHE A 106 -8.99 15.21 8.44
CA PHE A 106 -9.68 14.03 7.93
C PHE A 106 -8.97 13.51 6.69
N ASP A 107 -8.71 12.17 6.66
CA ASP A 107 -8.20 11.44 5.51
C ASP A 107 -9.38 10.91 4.70
N CYS A 108 -9.65 11.57 3.57
CA CYS A 108 -10.91 11.47 2.85
C CYS A 108 -10.85 10.57 1.61
N GLN A 109 -9.67 10.13 1.17
CA GLN A 109 -9.51 9.53 -0.15
C GLN A 109 -9.00 8.09 -0.09
N GLY A 110 -9.10 7.40 -1.21
CA GLY A 110 -8.46 6.11 -1.43
C GLY A 110 -9.35 4.89 -1.31
N LEU A 111 -8.69 3.72 -1.43
CA LEU A 111 -9.37 2.42 -1.55
C LEU A 111 -10.29 2.09 -0.36
N TRP A 112 -9.94 2.55 0.83
CA TRP A 112 -10.74 2.26 2.03
C TRP A 112 -12.16 2.81 1.90
N VAL A 113 -12.31 4.02 1.35
CA VAL A 113 -13.61 4.63 1.08
C VAL A 113 -14.31 3.91 -0.08
N GLU A 114 -13.59 3.66 -1.18
CA GLU A 114 -14.15 2.95 -2.35
C GLU A 114 -14.76 1.61 -1.98
N VAL A 115 -14.02 0.77 -1.22
CA VAL A 115 -14.48 -0.57 -0.86
C VAL A 115 -15.76 -0.55 -0.02
N GLU A 116 -15.92 0.42 0.87
CA GLU A 116 -17.16 0.54 1.65
C GLU A 116 -18.34 1.00 0.77
N VAL A 117 -18.13 1.93 -0.15
CA VAL A 117 -19.15 2.34 -1.12
C VAL A 117 -19.50 1.18 -2.07
N GLU A 118 -18.50 0.41 -2.52
CA GLU A 118 -18.72 -0.79 -3.34
C GLU A 118 -19.60 -1.82 -2.61
N LYS A 119 -19.37 -2.04 -1.31
CA LYS A 119 -20.19 -2.94 -0.49
C LYS A 119 -21.62 -2.44 -0.37
N GLU A 120 -21.81 -1.13 -0.13
CA GLU A 120 -23.14 -0.52 -0.07
C GLU A 120 -23.92 -0.67 -1.39
N LEU A 121 -23.22 -0.65 -2.51
CA LEU A 121 -23.79 -0.81 -3.86
C LEU A 121 -23.90 -2.27 -4.32
N GLY A 122 -23.38 -3.24 -3.56
CA GLY A 122 -23.32 -4.65 -3.98
C GLY A 122 -22.36 -4.91 -5.14
N ILE A 123 -21.33 -4.09 -5.32
CA ILE A 123 -20.34 -4.21 -6.40
C ILE A 123 -19.31 -5.29 -6.04
N HIS A 124 -19.14 -6.25 -6.93
CA HIS A 124 -18.19 -7.36 -6.76
C HIS A 124 -16.91 -7.20 -7.57
N GLN A 125 -16.94 -6.46 -8.68
CA GLN A 125 -15.78 -6.22 -9.54
C GLN A 125 -15.60 -4.71 -9.78
N LYS A 126 -14.37 -4.25 -9.89
CA LYS A 126 -14.08 -2.82 -10.12
C LYS A 126 -14.75 -2.25 -11.37
N LYS A 127 -14.85 -3.03 -12.43
CA LYS A 127 -15.49 -2.62 -13.70
C LYS A 127 -16.98 -2.34 -13.57
N ASP A 128 -17.65 -2.90 -12.57
CA ASP A 128 -19.08 -2.65 -12.34
C ASP A 128 -19.34 -1.18 -11.99
N ILE A 129 -18.36 -0.48 -11.42
CA ILE A 129 -18.42 0.96 -11.16
C ILE A 129 -18.68 1.75 -12.44
N GLU A 130 -18.12 1.32 -13.56
CA GLU A 130 -18.26 1.97 -14.85
C GLU A 130 -19.67 1.79 -15.48
N ASN A 131 -20.49 0.94 -14.89
CA ASN A 131 -21.84 0.59 -15.35
C ASN A 131 -22.97 1.07 -14.40
N LEU A 132 -22.67 1.92 -13.40
CA LEU A 132 -23.66 2.45 -12.45
C LEU A 132 -24.74 3.33 -13.11
N VAL A 133 -24.43 3.88 -14.27
CA VAL A 133 -25.37 4.53 -15.17
C VAL A 133 -25.27 3.83 -16.53
N PRO A 134 -26.36 3.23 -17.02
CA PRO A 134 -26.33 2.44 -18.25
C PRO A 134 -25.80 3.26 -19.43
N ASN A 135 -24.85 2.69 -20.16
CA ASN A 135 -24.23 3.28 -21.36
C ASN A 135 -23.52 4.64 -21.17
N ASP A 136 -23.30 5.06 -19.93
CA ASP A 136 -22.56 6.29 -19.63
C ASP A 136 -21.48 6.05 -18.56
N ARG A 137 -20.28 5.66 -19.02
CA ARG A 137 -19.12 5.42 -18.18
C ARG A 137 -18.74 6.66 -17.36
N LYS A 138 -18.82 7.84 -17.96
CA LYS A 138 -18.44 9.09 -17.28
C LYS A 138 -19.42 9.44 -16.16
N ALA A 139 -20.71 9.37 -16.42
CA ALA A 139 -21.74 9.56 -15.40
C ALA A 139 -21.65 8.51 -14.30
N SER A 140 -21.30 7.25 -14.63
CA SER A 140 -21.07 6.18 -13.67
C SER A 140 -19.95 6.52 -12.71
N ILE A 141 -18.78 6.96 -13.21
CA ILE A 141 -17.63 7.36 -12.38
C ILE A 141 -17.99 8.60 -11.55
N ALA A 142 -18.66 9.59 -12.12
CA ALA A 142 -19.09 10.77 -11.38
C ALA A 142 -20.01 10.41 -10.22
N LYS A 143 -21.01 9.55 -10.47
CA LYS A 143 -21.92 9.05 -9.44
C LYS A 143 -21.16 8.35 -8.31
N PHE A 144 -20.22 7.47 -8.64
CA PHE A 144 -19.41 6.76 -7.65
C PHE A 144 -18.56 7.72 -6.79
N VAL A 145 -17.92 8.70 -7.43
CA VAL A 145 -17.12 9.73 -6.75
C VAL A 145 -17.97 10.57 -5.81
N GLU A 146 -19.18 10.97 -6.21
CA GLU A 146 -20.09 11.73 -5.34
C GLU A 146 -20.58 10.88 -4.14
N LEU A 147 -20.80 9.57 -4.32
CA LEU A 147 -21.10 8.66 -3.21
C LEU A 147 -19.94 8.54 -2.22
N CYS A 148 -18.70 8.48 -2.73
CA CYS A 148 -17.51 8.50 -1.86
C CYS A 148 -17.42 9.80 -1.07
N LYS A 149 -17.63 10.97 -1.70
CA LYS A 149 -17.67 12.27 -1.01
C LYS A 149 -18.76 12.33 0.06
N ALA A 150 -19.97 11.90 -0.28
CA ALA A 150 -21.08 11.88 0.66
C ALA A 150 -20.77 11.01 1.88
N ARG A 151 -20.14 9.86 1.66
CA ARG A 151 -19.71 8.97 2.75
C ARG A 151 -18.70 9.64 3.67
N VAL A 152 -17.63 10.23 3.15
CA VAL A 152 -16.61 10.90 3.96
C VAL A 152 -17.19 12.09 4.73
N MET A 153 -18.05 12.89 4.12
CA MET A 153 -18.72 14.01 4.82
C MET A 153 -19.62 13.52 5.96
N LYS A 154 -20.34 12.41 5.77
CA LYS A 154 -21.14 11.78 6.83
C LYS A 154 -20.26 11.35 8.00
N TYR A 155 -19.17 10.65 7.74
CA TYR A 155 -18.35 10.09 8.81
C TYR A 155 -17.41 11.11 9.45
N SER A 156 -16.99 12.14 8.75
CA SER A 156 -16.28 13.27 9.36
C SER A 156 -17.13 13.99 10.41
N GLN A 157 -18.42 14.17 10.12
CA GLN A 157 -19.36 14.72 11.10
C GLN A 157 -19.52 13.78 12.32
N ILE A 158 -19.73 12.48 12.09
CA ILE A 158 -19.86 11.49 13.18
C ILE A 158 -18.59 11.47 14.05
N GLN A 159 -17.41 11.45 13.45
CA GLN A 159 -16.14 11.45 14.18
C GLN A 159 -15.92 12.75 14.95
N THR A 160 -16.34 13.89 14.40
CA THR A 160 -16.33 15.18 15.11
C THR A 160 -17.21 15.13 16.35
N GLU A 161 -18.45 14.67 16.23
CA GLU A 161 -19.39 14.55 17.37
C GLU A 161 -18.86 13.57 18.42
N GLN A 162 -18.30 12.42 18.01
CA GLN A 162 -17.67 11.47 18.93
C GLN A 162 -16.48 12.12 19.67
N SER A 163 -15.68 12.91 18.99
CA SER A 163 -14.52 13.60 19.58
C SER A 163 -14.94 14.71 20.55
N LYS A 164 -15.95 15.51 20.18
CA LYS A 164 -16.57 16.50 21.08
C LYS A 164 -17.15 15.80 22.31
N ARG A 165 -17.80 14.65 22.12
CA ARG A 165 -18.35 13.85 23.20
C ARG A 165 -17.30 13.35 24.20
N LEU A 166 -16.06 13.08 23.73
CA LEU A 166 -14.91 12.72 24.56
C LEU A 166 -14.26 13.95 25.23
N GLY A 167 -14.73 15.16 24.94
CA GLY A 167 -14.28 16.39 25.57
C GLY A 167 -12.96 16.93 25.01
N TYR A 168 -12.58 16.61 23.78
CA TYR A 168 -11.36 17.16 23.17
C TYR A 168 -11.52 18.61 22.76
N PHE A 169 -10.49 19.42 23.01
CA PHE A 169 -10.44 20.83 22.69
C PHE A 169 -9.65 21.07 21.41
N MET A 170 -10.30 20.91 20.28
CA MET A 170 -9.73 21.14 18.95
C MET A 170 -10.46 22.28 18.24
N ASP A 171 -9.79 22.91 17.31
CA ASP A 171 -10.37 23.89 16.39
C ASP A 171 -11.14 23.14 15.28
N TRP A 172 -12.37 22.74 15.60
CA TRP A 172 -13.23 21.93 14.73
C TRP A 172 -13.66 22.66 13.46
N ASP A 173 -13.85 23.96 13.53
CA ASP A 173 -14.35 24.78 12.43
C ASP A 173 -13.29 24.96 11.34
N ASN A 174 -12.01 24.85 11.71
CA ASN A 174 -10.86 24.89 10.81
C ASN A 174 -10.28 23.50 10.53
N SER A 175 -11.10 22.44 10.57
CA SER A 175 -10.66 21.10 10.18
C SER A 175 -10.21 21.09 8.72
N TYR A 176 -9.10 20.38 8.43
CA TYR A 176 -8.68 20.18 7.04
C TYR A 176 -9.15 18.82 6.50
N TYR A 177 -9.39 18.78 5.19
CA TYR A 177 -9.84 17.60 4.48
C TYR A 177 -8.85 17.27 3.37
N THR A 178 -8.32 16.06 3.35
CA THR A 178 -7.31 15.69 2.33
C THR A 178 -7.86 15.69 0.90
N MET A 179 -9.18 15.64 0.74
CA MET A 179 -9.85 15.78 -0.56
C MET A 179 -10.00 17.23 -1.03
N SER A 180 -9.59 18.24 -0.25
CA SER A 180 -9.74 19.63 -0.66
C SER A 180 -8.90 19.97 -1.89
N ASP A 181 -9.33 20.98 -2.64
CA ASP A 181 -8.61 21.46 -3.82
C ASP A 181 -7.19 21.90 -3.43
N GLU A 182 -7.04 22.61 -2.31
CA GLU A 182 -5.76 23.10 -1.81
C GLU A 182 -4.80 21.95 -1.52
N ASN A 183 -5.27 20.89 -0.85
CA ASN A 183 -4.46 19.72 -0.56
C ASN A 183 -4.02 19.01 -1.86
N ASN A 184 -4.95 18.76 -2.76
CA ASN A 184 -4.67 18.10 -4.04
C ASN A 184 -3.67 18.91 -4.90
N PHE A 185 -3.84 20.22 -5.01
CA PHE A 185 -2.90 21.05 -5.78
C PHE A 185 -1.55 21.24 -5.09
N MET A 186 -1.48 21.15 -3.76
CA MET A 186 -0.21 21.13 -3.05
C MET A 186 0.57 19.84 -3.33
N ILE A 187 -0.11 18.69 -3.42
CA ILE A 187 0.52 17.43 -3.83
C ILE A 187 1.02 17.54 -5.28
N TRP A 188 0.25 18.19 -6.17
CA TRP A 188 0.71 18.45 -7.54
C TRP A 188 2.02 19.25 -7.55
N HIS A 189 2.13 20.28 -6.69
CA HIS A 189 3.36 21.06 -6.53
C HIS A 189 4.53 20.21 -6.06
N PHE A 190 4.31 19.32 -5.09
CA PHE A 190 5.32 18.36 -4.61
C PHE A 190 5.77 17.43 -5.74
N LEU A 191 4.83 16.81 -6.47
CA LEU A 191 5.15 15.93 -7.59
C LEU A 191 5.88 16.67 -8.72
N LYS A 192 5.49 17.91 -9.04
CA LYS A 192 6.22 18.78 -9.98
C LYS A 192 7.66 19.01 -9.52
N THR A 193 7.85 19.22 -8.22
CA THR A 193 9.19 19.41 -7.65
C THR A 193 10.03 18.13 -7.77
N CYS A 194 9.47 16.96 -7.46
CA CYS A 194 10.11 15.67 -7.67
C CYS A 194 10.47 15.44 -9.16
N HIS A 195 9.58 15.81 -10.08
CA HIS A 195 9.83 15.73 -11.51
C HIS A 195 11.01 16.62 -11.95
N ARG A 196 11.05 17.88 -11.50
CA ARG A 196 12.17 18.79 -11.79
C ARG A 196 13.51 18.24 -11.29
N LYS A 197 13.50 17.56 -10.14
CA LYS A 197 14.68 16.91 -9.57
C LYS A 197 15.03 15.59 -10.29
N GLY A 198 14.21 15.12 -11.22
CA GLY A 198 14.43 13.91 -12.00
C GLY A 198 14.12 12.63 -11.23
N TRP A 199 13.36 12.71 -10.15
CA TRP A 199 13.01 11.56 -9.30
C TRP A 199 11.76 10.82 -9.77
N ILE A 200 10.86 11.45 -10.54
CA ILE A 200 9.69 10.73 -11.09
C ILE A 200 10.09 9.96 -12.34
N TYR A 201 9.65 8.72 -12.40
CA TYR A 201 9.82 7.87 -13.57
C TYR A 201 8.70 6.83 -13.67
N LYS A 202 8.53 6.27 -14.86
CA LYS A 202 7.67 5.12 -15.14
C LYS A 202 8.54 3.90 -15.37
N GLY A 203 8.15 2.77 -14.81
CA GLY A 203 8.89 1.53 -15.00
C GLY A 203 8.12 0.30 -14.58
N PRO A 204 8.50 -0.87 -15.12
CA PRO A 204 7.97 -2.15 -14.68
C PRO A 204 8.57 -2.54 -13.32
N ASP A 205 7.72 -3.06 -12.45
CA ASP A 205 8.15 -3.75 -11.23
C ASP A 205 7.16 -4.86 -10.88
N SER A 206 7.64 -5.86 -10.15
CA SER A 206 6.79 -6.91 -9.59
C SER A 206 6.23 -6.41 -8.28
N VAL A 207 4.93 -6.20 -8.25
CA VAL A 207 4.24 -5.64 -7.09
C VAL A 207 3.22 -6.63 -6.52
N PRO A 208 3.00 -6.64 -5.21
CA PRO A 208 1.84 -7.31 -4.63
C PRO A 208 0.57 -6.70 -5.21
N TRP A 209 -0.32 -7.53 -5.70
CA TRP A 209 -1.53 -7.13 -6.42
C TRP A 209 -2.76 -7.77 -5.81
N CYS A 210 -3.80 -7.00 -5.57
CA CYS A 210 -5.09 -7.53 -5.14
C CYS A 210 -6.00 -7.79 -6.35
N PRO A 211 -6.33 -9.05 -6.67
CA PRO A 211 -7.14 -9.36 -7.85
C PRO A 211 -8.62 -8.93 -7.73
N ARG A 212 -9.13 -8.77 -6.50
CA ARG A 212 -10.49 -8.24 -6.29
C ARG A 212 -10.53 -6.71 -6.47
N CYS A 213 -9.54 -6.01 -5.93
CA CYS A 213 -9.46 -4.55 -6.01
C CYS A 213 -8.79 -4.07 -7.30
N GLU A 214 -8.23 -4.99 -8.09
CA GLU A 214 -7.52 -4.76 -9.36
C GLU A 214 -6.46 -3.64 -9.25
N THR A 215 -5.68 -3.66 -8.18
CA THR A 215 -4.72 -2.58 -7.88
C THR A 215 -3.51 -3.08 -7.09
N ALA A 216 -2.38 -2.40 -7.28
CA ALA A 216 -1.15 -2.65 -6.53
C ALA A 216 -1.30 -2.31 -5.04
N ILE A 217 -0.72 -3.15 -4.20
CA ILE A 217 -0.55 -2.92 -2.76
C ILE A 217 0.89 -2.46 -2.54
N SER A 218 1.06 -1.32 -1.89
CA SER A 218 2.40 -0.80 -1.60
C SER A 218 3.05 -1.57 -0.44
N GLN A 219 4.37 -1.57 -0.36
CA GLN A 219 5.11 -2.27 0.68
C GLN A 219 4.63 -1.92 2.11
N HIS A 220 4.40 -0.65 2.38
CA HIS A 220 3.89 -0.19 3.69
C HIS A 220 2.40 -0.50 3.95
N GLU A 221 1.68 -1.00 2.95
CA GLU A 221 0.30 -1.48 3.07
C GLU A 221 0.23 -2.99 3.34
N MET A 222 1.37 -3.70 3.37
CA MET A 222 1.47 -5.12 3.72
C MET A 222 1.92 -5.27 5.17
N LEU A 223 0.96 -5.27 6.08
CA LEU A 223 1.21 -5.40 7.51
C LEU A 223 1.28 -6.88 7.93
N THR A 224 1.98 -7.15 9.01
CA THR A 224 2.16 -8.52 9.52
C THR A 224 0.83 -9.19 9.88
N GLU A 225 -0.14 -8.44 10.38
CA GLU A 225 -1.49 -8.91 10.71
C GLU A 225 -2.37 -9.23 9.50
N ASP A 226 -1.98 -8.80 8.31
CA ASP A 226 -2.69 -9.13 7.08
C ASP A 226 -2.26 -10.47 6.47
N TYR A 227 -1.27 -11.13 7.05
CA TYR A 227 -0.91 -12.50 6.69
C TYR A 227 -1.85 -13.48 7.36
N LYS A 228 -2.51 -14.30 6.53
CA LYS A 228 -3.40 -15.37 6.97
C LYS A 228 -2.70 -16.71 6.94
N GLU A 229 -2.97 -17.56 7.92
CA GLU A 229 -2.62 -18.97 7.81
C GLU A 229 -3.60 -19.66 6.87
N LEU A 230 -3.11 -20.12 5.73
CA LEU A 230 -3.91 -20.74 4.68
C LEU A 230 -3.30 -22.07 4.28
N THR A 231 -4.18 -23.00 3.89
CA THR A 231 -3.77 -24.29 3.35
C THR A 231 -4.00 -24.31 1.83
N HIS A 232 -2.92 -24.36 1.07
CA HIS A 232 -2.95 -24.48 -0.38
C HIS A 232 -2.48 -25.85 -0.84
N LYS A 233 -2.82 -26.23 -2.06
CA LYS A 233 -2.19 -27.35 -2.74
C LYS A 233 -0.81 -26.93 -3.20
N SER A 234 0.22 -27.63 -2.76
CA SER A 234 1.58 -27.54 -3.29
C SER A 234 1.87 -28.69 -4.23
N ILE A 235 2.84 -28.50 -5.12
CA ILE A 235 3.23 -29.51 -6.09
C ILE A 235 4.74 -29.65 -6.15
N TYR A 236 5.21 -30.91 -6.18
CA TYR A 236 6.55 -31.27 -6.57
C TYR A 236 6.53 -31.64 -8.06
N MET A 237 7.21 -30.86 -8.87
CA MET A 237 7.27 -31.00 -10.32
C MET A 237 8.52 -31.75 -10.71
N ARG A 238 8.39 -32.74 -11.61
CA ARG A 238 9.50 -33.42 -12.25
C ARG A 238 9.72 -32.87 -13.65
N LEU A 239 10.78 -32.08 -13.81
CA LEU A 239 11.12 -31.45 -15.09
C LEU A 239 12.20 -32.28 -15.80
N PRO A 240 11.89 -32.93 -16.93
CA PRO A 240 12.83 -33.84 -17.62
C PRO A 240 13.99 -33.04 -18.23
N LEU A 241 15.22 -33.44 -17.91
CA LEU A 241 16.43 -32.84 -18.47
C LEU A 241 16.59 -33.20 -19.96
N ALA A 242 16.90 -32.21 -20.78
CA ALA A 242 17.13 -32.40 -22.21
C ALA A 242 18.35 -33.28 -22.44
N GLY A 243 18.20 -34.25 -23.35
CA GLY A 243 19.27 -35.18 -23.69
C GLY A 243 19.61 -36.24 -22.64
N ARG A 244 18.87 -36.31 -21.51
CA ARG A 244 19.11 -37.28 -20.44
C ARG A 244 17.89 -38.17 -20.21
N LYS A 245 18.08 -39.45 -20.25
CA LYS A 245 17.00 -40.43 -20.14
C LYS A 245 16.65 -40.67 -18.67
N ARG A 246 15.35 -40.47 -18.30
CA ARG A 246 14.82 -40.69 -16.96
C ARG A 246 15.60 -39.90 -15.87
N GLU A 247 16.04 -38.68 -16.17
CA GLU A 247 16.71 -37.77 -15.24
C GLU A 247 15.97 -36.46 -15.23
N TYR A 248 15.60 -35.99 -14.01
CA TYR A 248 14.69 -34.90 -13.80
C TYR A 248 15.27 -33.91 -12.80
N LEU A 249 14.89 -32.65 -12.91
CA LEU A 249 14.93 -31.69 -11.80
C LEU A 249 13.65 -31.85 -10.98
N LEU A 250 13.73 -32.06 -9.67
CA LEU A 250 12.57 -32.09 -8.81
C LEU A 250 12.42 -30.70 -8.18
N VAL A 251 11.35 -30.00 -8.50
CA VAL A 251 11.13 -28.60 -8.14
C VAL A 251 9.81 -28.48 -7.38
N TRP A 252 9.79 -27.72 -6.31
CA TRP A 252 8.60 -27.54 -5.47
C TRP A 252 8.06 -26.12 -5.56
N THR A 253 6.72 -25.98 -5.55
CA THR A 253 6.05 -24.68 -5.43
C THR A 253 4.74 -24.79 -4.67
N THR A 254 4.44 -23.75 -3.87
CA THR A 254 3.17 -23.55 -3.16
C THR A 254 2.17 -22.72 -3.96
N THR A 255 2.57 -22.23 -5.13
CA THR A 255 1.77 -21.34 -5.99
C THR A 255 1.62 -21.93 -7.40
N PRO A 256 0.84 -23.02 -7.59
CA PRO A 256 0.74 -23.73 -8.87
C PRO A 256 0.31 -22.83 -10.04
N TRP A 257 -0.44 -21.77 -9.77
CA TRP A 257 -0.91 -20.84 -10.80
C TRP A 257 0.23 -20.11 -11.55
N THR A 258 1.45 -20.07 -10.98
CA THR A 258 2.63 -19.46 -11.62
C THR A 258 3.36 -20.40 -12.58
N ILE A 259 3.07 -21.70 -12.58
CA ILE A 259 3.83 -22.69 -13.38
C ILE A 259 3.81 -22.37 -14.88
N PRO A 260 2.71 -21.90 -15.50
CA PRO A 260 2.72 -21.50 -16.91
C PRO A 260 3.67 -20.34 -17.24
N ALA A 261 4.15 -19.60 -16.21
CA ALA A 261 5.14 -18.53 -16.34
C ALA A 261 6.58 -19.00 -16.07
N ASN A 262 6.83 -20.31 -15.93
CA ASN A 262 8.16 -20.83 -15.67
C ASN A 262 9.15 -20.43 -16.77
N ILE A 263 10.25 -19.81 -16.36
CA ILE A 263 11.34 -19.39 -17.25
C ILE A 263 12.59 -20.22 -17.01
N ALA A 264 12.89 -20.50 -15.74
CA ALA A 264 14.12 -21.14 -15.31
C ALA A 264 13.93 -21.92 -14.02
N VAL A 265 14.93 -22.69 -13.63
CA VAL A 265 15.07 -23.28 -12.30
C VAL A 265 16.33 -22.73 -11.66
N ALA A 266 16.21 -22.04 -10.53
CA ALA A 266 17.34 -21.48 -9.82
C ALA A 266 17.96 -22.48 -8.84
N VAL A 267 19.29 -22.47 -8.74
CA VAL A 267 20.10 -23.27 -7.82
C VAL A 267 21.13 -22.37 -7.11
N ASP A 268 21.51 -22.70 -5.89
CA ASP A 268 22.66 -22.08 -5.24
C ASP A 268 23.93 -22.82 -5.66
N GLY A 269 24.87 -22.09 -6.28
CA GLY A 269 26.13 -22.66 -6.77
C GLY A 269 26.98 -23.33 -5.69
N ASN A 270 26.83 -22.94 -4.42
CA ASN A 270 27.61 -23.41 -3.28
C ASN A 270 27.01 -24.62 -2.58
N LEU A 271 25.70 -24.88 -2.74
CA LEU A 271 25.03 -26.03 -2.12
C LEU A 271 25.41 -27.34 -2.82
N ASP A 272 25.32 -28.41 -2.06
CA ASP A 272 25.51 -29.78 -2.56
C ASP A 272 24.18 -30.34 -3.07
N TYR A 273 24.16 -30.73 -4.32
CA TYR A 273 23.04 -31.40 -4.98
C TYR A 273 23.40 -32.84 -5.26
N VAL A 274 22.42 -33.70 -5.10
CA VAL A 274 22.57 -35.13 -5.36
C VAL A 274 21.53 -35.60 -6.37
N LEU A 275 21.93 -36.56 -7.21
CA LEU A 275 21.04 -37.28 -8.10
C LEU A 275 20.59 -38.55 -7.39
N VAL A 276 19.34 -38.61 -7.01
CA VAL A 276 18.72 -39.72 -6.28
C VAL A 276 17.98 -40.62 -7.27
N ARG A 277 18.21 -41.94 -7.21
CA ARG A 277 17.47 -42.92 -7.99
C ARG A 277 16.37 -43.53 -7.11
N GLU A 278 15.14 -43.50 -7.61
CA GLU A 278 14.01 -44.26 -7.05
C GLU A 278 13.95 -45.69 -7.52
N GLU A 279 13.10 -46.49 -6.86
CA GLU A 279 12.82 -47.90 -7.26
C GLU A 279 12.25 -48.01 -8.66
N SER A 280 11.46 -47.03 -9.09
CA SER A 280 10.97 -46.89 -10.46
C SER A 280 12.09 -46.84 -11.51
N GLY A 281 13.31 -46.48 -11.09
CA GLY A 281 14.47 -46.22 -11.93
C GLY A 281 14.59 -44.80 -12.42
N ASP A 282 13.65 -43.90 -12.07
CA ASP A 282 13.73 -42.47 -12.33
C ASP A 282 14.76 -41.85 -11.41
N LYS A 283 15.41 -40.77 -11.85
CA LYS A 283 16.49 -40.09 -11.13
C LYS A 283 16.18 -38.61 -11.00
N TYR A 284 16.32 -38.09 -9.80
CA TYR A 284 15.93 -36.72 -9.43
C TYR A 284 17.09 -35.96 -8.82
N TRP A 285 17.33 -34.72 -9.30
CA TRP A 285 18.22 -33.78 -8.69
C TRP A 285 17.50 -33.04 -7.57
N VAL A 286 18.06 -33.08 -6.35
CA VAL A 286 17.63 -32.34 -5.15
C VAL A 286 18.86 -31.95 -4.34
N THR A 287 18.71 -31.04 -3.36
CA THR A 287 19.80 -30.83 -2.36
C THR A 287 20.00 -32.07 -1.51
N GLU A 288 21.22 -32.27 -1.03
CA GLU A 288 21.57 -33.43 -0.19
C GLU A 288 20.69 -33.51 1.07
N GLU A 289 20.42 -32.38 1.71
CA GLU A 289 19.59 -32.27 2.89
C GLU A 289 18.12 -32.64 2.66
N ALA A 290 17.64 -32.53 1.43
CA ALA A 290 16.25 -32.86 1.10
C ALA A 290 16.02 -34.37 0.89
N VAL A 291 17.07 -35.18 0.74
CA VAL A 291 16.96 -36.60 0.35
C VAL A 291 16.14 -37.42 1.35
N GLU A 292 16.47 -37.35 2.63
CA GLU A 292 15.78 -38.15 3.66
C GLU A 292 14.30 -37.79 3.75
N ARG A 293 13.98 -36.50 3.69
CA ARG A 293 12.61 -35.99 3.76
C ARG A 293 11.77 -36.39 2.55
N LEU A 294 12.35 -36.40 1.35
CA LEU A 294 11.62 -36.67 0.11
C LEU A 294 11.57 -38.17 -0.26
N PHE A 295 12.65 -38.87 -0.04
CA PHE A 295 12.82 -40.27 -0.53
C PHE A 295 12.98 -41.29 0.60
N GLY A 296 13.11 -40.85 1.86
CA GLY A 296 13.34 -41.71 3.01
C GLY A 296 14.57 -42.61 2.81
N LYS A 297 14.44 -43.86 3.23
CA LYS A 297 15.52 -44.86 3.12
C LYS A 297 15.63 -45.54 1.75
N THR A 298 14.67 -45.33 0.84
CA THR A 298 14.61 -46.01 -0.47
C THR A 298 15.39 -45.28 -1.55
N GLY A 299 15.61 -43.97 -1.38
CA GLY A 299 16.38 -43.16 -2.32
C GLY A 299 17.87 -43.48 -2.31
N LYS A 300 18.41 -43.88 -3.48
CA LYS A 300 19.84 -44.16 -3.63
C LYS A 300 20.56 -43.02 -4.34
N THR A 301 21.45 -42.31 -3.64
CA THR A 301 22.30 -41.30 -4.27
C THR A 301 23.25 -41.96 -5.26
N VAL A 302 23.17 -41.54 -6.53
CA VAL A 302 24.01 -42.09 -7.62
C VAL A 302 25.06 -41.10 -8.10
N LYS A 303 24.89 -39.79 -7.79
CA LYS A 303 25.83 -38.74 -8.16
C LYS A 303 25.69 -37.55 -7.20
N LYS A 304 26.81 -36.86 -6.93
CA LYS A 304 26.86 -35.62 -6.18
C LYS A 304 27.55 -34.53 -6.97
N ALA A 305 27.08 -33.29 -6.91
CA ALA A 305 27.68 -32.14 -7.56
C ALA A 305 27.32 -30.83 -6.84
N LYS A 306 28.21 -29.84 -6.91
CA LYS A 306 27.86 -28.47 -6.52
C LYS A 306 26.84 -27.88 -7.50
N GLY A 307 25.95 -26.99 -7.00
CA GLY A 307 24.92 -26.36 -7.83
C GLY A 307 25.49 -25.64 -9.05
N ALA A 308 26.69 -25.07 -8.94
CA ALA A 308 27.39 -24.46 -10.08
C ALA A 308 27.55 -25.44 -11.28
N LYS A 309 27.64 -26.76 -11.06
CA LYS A 309 27.73 -27.79 -12.12
C LYS A 309 26.38 -28.12 -12.75
N LEU A 310 25.28 -27.73 -12.15
CA LEU A 310 23.93 -27.87 -12.71
C LEU A 310 23.55 -26.67 -13.59
N THR A 311 24.19 -25.54 -13.41
CA THR A 311 23.92 -24.32 -14.21
C THR A 311 24.11 -24.58 -15.69
N GLY A 312 23.16 -24.12 -16.51
CA GLY A 312 23.15 -24.29 -17.94
C GLY A 312 22.46 -25.56 -18.42
N LEU A 313 22.12 -26.51 -17.54
CA LEU A 313 21.33 -27.69 -17.95
C LEU A 313 19.96 -27.22 -18.47
N LYS A 314 19.53 -27.83 -19.58
CA LYS A 314 18.23 -27.58 -20.22
C LYS A 314 17.20 -28.62 -19.79
N TYR A 315 15.94 -28.20 -19.70
CA TYR A 315 14.82 -29.06 -19.34
C TYR A 315 13.59 -28.74 -20.21
N ARG A 316 12.56 -29.57 -20.14
CA ARG A 316 11.25 -29.36 -20.78
C ARG A 316 10.21 -29.06 -19.70
N GLY A 317 9.26 -28.18 -20.03
CA GLY A 317 8.13 -27.80 -19.17
C GLY A 317 6.80 -28.39 -19.69
N ALA A 318 5.81 -28.45 -18.80
CA ALA A 318 4.47 -28.95 -19.13
C ALA A 318 3.68 -28.01 -20.07
N PHE A 319 4.10 -26.75 -20.15
CA PHE A 319 3.38 -25.69 -20.87
C PHE A 319 4.09 -25.21 -22.14
N ASP A 320 5.13 -25.93 -22.61
CA ASP A 320 5.95 -25.54 -23.76
C ASP A 320 5.15 -25.39 -25.06
N ASN A 321 4.00 -26.05 -25.16
CA ASN A 321 3.13 -25.98 -26.32
C ASN A 321 2.24 -24.75 -26.38
N LEU A 322 2.13 -23.97 -25.31
CA LEU A 322 1.28 -22.79 -25.25
C LEU A 322 1.83 -21.64 -26.13
N PRO A 323 0.95 -20.91 -26.86
CA PRO A 323 1.37 -19.83 -27.74
C PRO A 323 2.24 -18.75 -27.05
N SER A 324 1.90 -18.37 -25.83
CA SER A 324 2.67 -17.37 -25.05
C SER A 324 4.05 -17.88 -24.68
N VAL A 325 4.21 -19.16 -24.37
CA VAL A 325 5.48 -19.80 -24.04
C VAL A 325 6.36 -19.95 -25.28
N LYS A 326 5.78 -20.39 -26.41
CA LYS A 326 6.50 -20.51 -27.69
C LYS A 326 7.15 -19.23 -28.18
N LYS A 327 6.55 -18.06 -27.87
CA LYS A 327 7.11 -16.77 -28.29
C LYS A 327 8.49 -16.50 -27.72
N ILE A 328 8.81 -17.05 -26.55
CA ILE A 328 10.09 -16.82 -25.85
C ILE A 328 11.00 -18.06 -25.83
N ALA A 329 10.55 -19.16 -26.37
CA ALA A 329 11.29 -20.46 -26.37
C ALA A 329 12.68 -20.37 -27.03
N GLY A 330 12.88 -19.40 -27.94
CA GLY A 330 14.18 -19.14 -28.57
C GLY A 330 15.20 -18.42 -27.71
N HIS A 331 14.82 -17.94 -26.53
CA HIS A 331 15.75 -17.20 -25.65
C HIS A 331 16.80 -18.17 -25.05
N PRO A 332 18.11 -17.82 -25.06
CA PRO A 332 19.17 -18.74 -24.61
C PRO A 332 19.00 -19.27 -23.18
N LYS A 333 18.42 -18.47 -22.31
CA LYS A 333 18.22 -18.82 -20.89
C LYS A 333 16.85 -19.43 -20.60
N PHE A 334 15.97 -19.54 -21.61
CA PHE A 334 14.67 -20.18 -21.44
C PHE A 334 14.86 -21.67 -21.12
N HIS A 335 14.10 -22.15 -20.13
CA HIS A 335 14.14 -23.52 -19.59
C HIS A 335 15.56 -24.02 -19.33
N SER A 336 16.33 -23.22 -18.61
CA SER A 336 17.66 -23.59 -18.15
C SER A 336 17.79 -23.46 -16.62
N VAL A 337 18.70 -24.26 -16.07
CA VAL A 337 19.14 -24.07 -14.68
C VAL A 337 20.02 -22.83 -14.62
N ILE A 338 19.69 -21.91 -13.69
CA ILE A 338 20.38 -20.65 -13.49
C ILE A 338 20.97 -20.55 -12.07
N PRO A 339 22.05 -19.80 -11.85
CA PRO A 339 22.51 -19.52 -10.51
C PRO A 339 21.55 -18.53 -9.82
N THR A 340 21.27 -18.74 -8.54
CA THR A 340 20.65 -17.70 -7.71
C THR A 340 21.67 -16.65 -7.30
N ASP A 341 21.16 -15.52 -6.82
CA ASP A 341 21.89 -14.56 -5.99
C ASP A 341 21.30 -14.65 -4.58
N VAL A 342 22.11 -15.05 -3.62
CA VAL A 342 21.68 -15.28 -2.23
C VAL A 342 21.16 -14.03 -1.52
N GLN A 343 21.53 -12.84 -2.00
CA GLN A 343 21.00 -11.57 -1.49
C GLN A 343 19.62 -11.23 -2.07
N ILE A 344 19.27 -11.78 -3.24
CA ILE A 344 17.99 -11.55 -3.92
C ILE A 344 17.02 -12.69 -3.61
N MET A 345 17.47 -13.93 -3.83
CA MET A 345 16.65 -15.14 -3.70
C MET A 345 17.46 -16.23 -2.98
N PRO A 346 17.56 -16.20 -1.65
CA PRO A 346 18.20 -17.25 -0.88
C PRO A 346 17.42 -18.56 -1.03
N ILE A 347 18.13 -19.68 -1.24
CA ILE A 347 17.52 -20.99 -1.37
C ILE A 347 17.55 -21.71 -0.03
N SER A 348 16.36 -22.06 0.50
CA SER A 348 16.20 -22.87 1.70
C SER A 348 16.44 -24.34 1.38
N THR A 349 17.12 -25.05 2.30
CA THR A 349 17.27 -26.51 2.26
C THR A 349 16.36 -27.23 3.26
N SER A 350 15.79 -26.48 4.23
CA SER A 350 14.88 -27.03 5.23
C SER A 350 13.51 -27.40 4.68
N GLU A 351 13.11 -26.75 3.57
CA GLU A 351 11.84 -26.99 2.87
C GLU A 351 12.07 -27.21 1.36
N GLY A 352 11.05 -27.74 0.67
CA GLY A 352 11.11 -27.95 -0.78
C GLY A 352 12.21 -28.90 -1.22
N THR A 353 12.86 -28.63 -2.30
CA THR A 353 13.84 -29.51 -2.95
C THR A 353 15.24 -28.89 -3.10
N GLY A 354 15.37 -27.62 -2.73
CA GLY A 354 16.56 -26.81 -2.99
C GLY A 354 16.71 -26.35 -4.44
N LEU A 355 15.72 -26.65 -5.30
CA LEU A 355 15.61 -26.11 -6.65
C LEU A 355 14.37 -25.23 -6.72
N VAL A 356 14.53 -23.98 -7.16
CA VAL A 356 13.46 -22.99 -7.13
C VAL A 356 12.89 -22.75 -8.53
N HIS A 357 11.59 -22.94 -8.65
CA HIS A 357 10.80 -22.52 -9.80
C HIS A 357 10.87 -21.00 -9.96
N THR A 358 11.38 -20.51 -11.07
CA THR A 358 11.55 -19.08 -11.34
C THR A 358 10.53 -18.62 -12.38
N ALA A 359 9.60 -17.75 -11.95
CA ALA A 359 8.56 -17.13 -12.77
C ALA A 359 8.69 -15.59 -12.71
N VAL A 360 9.47 -15.03 -13.62
CA VAL A 360 9.87 -13.60 -13.65
C VAL A 360 8.68 -12.62 -13.54
N SER A 361 7.50 -13.02 -14.00
CA SER A 361 6.28 -12.19 -13.95
C SER A 361 5.45 -12.34 -12.67
N ALA A 362 5.81 -13.25 -11.76
CA ALA A 362 4.91 -13.70 -10.70
C ALA A 362 5.58 -13.79 -9.31
N GLY A 363 6.75 -13.18 -9.13
CA GLY A 363 7.48 -13.07 -7.86
C GLY A 363 8.36 -11.84 -7.86
N GLN A 364 8.59 -11.23 -6.70
CA GLN A 364 9.45 -10.05 -6.58
C GLN A 364 10.93 -10.43 -6.71
N GLU A 365 11.33 -11.49 -6.01
CA GLU A 365 12.67 -12.05 -6.08
C GLU A 365 12.98 -12.57 -7.48
N ASP A 366 12.00 -13.27 -8.10
CA ASP A 366 12.08 -13.76 -9.47
C ASP A 366 12.31 -12.62 -10.48
N PHE A 367 11.56 -11.52 -10.31
CA PHE A 367 11.68 -10.36 -11.19
C PHE A 367 13.03 -9.66 -11.04
N THR A 368 13.49 -9.51 -9.80
CA THR A 368 14.77 -8.87 -9.49
C THR A 368 15.94 -9.69 -10.03
N LEU A 369 15.90 -11.01 -9.81
CA LEU A 369 16.88 -11.95 -10.34
C LEU A 369 16.79 -12.00 -11.88
N GLY A 370 15.58 -11.97 -12.43
CA GLY A 370 15.32 -11.91 -13.85
C GLY A 370 15.95 -10.72 -14.54
N LYS A 371 15.81 -9.51 -13.95
CA LYS A 371 16.50 -8.31 -14.42
C LYS A 371 18.02 -8.45 -14.36
N LYS A 372 18.57 -8.96 -13.26
CA LYS A 372 20.00 -9.15 -13.08
C LYS A 372 20.60 -10.11 -14.10
N LEU A 373 19.88 -11.18 -14.40
CA LEU A 373 20.33 -12.24 -15.29
C LEU A 373 19.85 -12.07 -16.74
N ASP A 374 19.12 -11.01 -17.06
CA ASP A 374 18.50 -10.78 -18.37
C ASP A 374 17.66 -12.02 -18.82
N LEU A 375 16.67 -12.37 -18.00
CA LEU A 375 15.74 -13.46 -18.29
C LEU A 375 14.51 -12.93 -19.05
N PRO A 376 13.94 -13.71 -19.97
CA PRO A 376 12.67 -13.37 -20.59
C PRO A 376 11.52 -13.49 -19.57
N MET A 377 10.36 -12.94 -19.91
CA MET A 377 9.18 -12.94 -19.03
C MET A 377 7.94 -13.37 -19.80
N ILE A 378 7.09 -14.17 -19.16
CA ILE A 378 5.74 -14.52 -19.63
C ILE A 378 4.72 -13.90 -18.68
N ALA A 379 3.95 -12.91 -19.13
CA ALA A 379 2.78 -12.47 -18.37
C ALA A 379 1.68 -13.52 -18.45
N VAL A 380 1.11 -13.92 -17.31
CA VAL A 380 0.13 -15.02 -17.26
C VAL A 380 -1.24 -14.59 -16.76
N ILE A 381 -1.36 -13.52 -15.96
CA ILE A 381 -2.64 -13.12 -15.36
C ILE A 381 -3.01 -11.67 -15.69
N ALA A 382 -4.32 -11.45 -15.85
CA ALA A 382 -4.96 -10.14 -15.94
C ALA A 382 -5.11 -9.49 -14.55
N ASP A 383 -5.75 -8.32 -14.49
CA ASP A 383 -5.91 -7.55 -13.25
C ASP A 383 -6.77 -8.27 -12.20
N ASN A 384 -7.78 -9.03 -12.64
CA ASN A 384 -8.66 -9.86 -11.82
C ASN A 384 -8.12 -11.27 -11.55
N ALA A 385 -6.87 -11.56 -11.92
CA ALA A 385 -6.21 -12.85 -11.88
C ALA A 385 -6.78 -13.92 -12.84
N ASP A 386 -7.52 -13.55 -13.88
CA ASP A 386 -7.84 -14.47 -14.96
C ASP A 386 -6.61 -14.68 -15.83
N TYR A 387 -6.43 -15.92 -16.33
CA TYR A 387 -5.34 -16.21 -17.25
C TYR A 387 -5.49 -15.46 -18.57
N LEU A 388 -4.41 -14.84 -19.01
CA LEU A 388 -4.35 -14.04 -20.23
C LEU A 388 -4.57 -14.89 -21.51
N PRO A 389 -5.01 -14.25 -22.63
CA PRO A 389 -5.01 -14.90 -23.95
C PRO A 389 -3.62 -15.44 -24.33
N GLY A 390 -3.59 -16.57 -25.01
CA GLY A 390 -2.36 -17.26 -25.42
C GLY A 390 -1.92 -18.36 -24.46
N LEU A 391 -2.70 -18.64 -23.42
CA LEU A 391 -2.51 -19.75 -22.49
C LEU A 391 -3.45 -20.94 -22.80
N GLY A 392 -3.92 -21.05 -24.05
CA GLY A 392 -4.72 -22.19 -24.52
C GLY A 392 -6.03 -22.35 -23.72
N LYS A 393 -6.32 -23.58 -23.28
CA LYS A 393 -7.51 -23.91 -22.50
C LYS A 393 -7.63 -23.21 -21.14
N PHE A 394 -6.54 -22.62 -20.64
CA PHE A 394 -6.52 -21.89 -19.37
C PHE A 394 -6.97 -20.44 -19.53
N SER A 395 -6.88 -19.86 -20.72
CA SER A 395 -7.23 -18.46 -20.98
C SER A 395 -8.64 -18.11 -20.51
N GLY A 396 -8.79 -17.03 -19.75
CA GLY A 396 -10.06 -16.57 -19.18
C GLY A 396 -10.50 -17.29 -17.91
N GLN A 397 -9.83 -18.37 -17.49
CA GLN A 397 -10.10 -19.01 -16.21
C GLN A 397 -9.36 -18.30 -15.08
N ASN A 398 -9.97 -18.22 -13.89
CA ASN A 398 -9.37 -17.51 -12.78
C ASN A 398 -8.32 -18.36 -12.05
N ALA A 399 -7.08 -17.88 -12.03
CA ALA A 399 -5.93 -18.59 -11.49
C ALA A 399 -6.02 -18.88 -9.98
N LYS A 400 -6.72 -18.04 -9.22
CA LYS A 400 -6.86 -18.20 -7.75
C LYS A 400 -8.09 -18.99 -7.36
N LYS A 401 -9.17 -18.89 -8.13
CA LYS A 401 -10.41 -19.64 -7.86
C LYS A 401 -10.34 -21.09 -8.31
N HIS A 402 -9.53 -21.37 -9.33
CA HIS A 402 -9.42 -22.68 -9.99
C HIS A 402 -7.98 -23.18 -10.10
N PRO A 403 -7.24 -23.30 -8.96
CA PRO A 403 -5.86 -23.79 -9.00
C PRO A 403 -5.76 -25.24 -9.46
N GLU A 404 -6.83 -26.03 -9.35
CA GLU A 404 -6.93 -27.43 -9.79
C GLU A 404 -6.66 -27.60 -11.27
N ILE A 405 -7.04 -26.66 -12.12
CA ILE A 405 -6.85 -26.80 -13.58
C ILE A 405 -5.37 -26.94 -13.99
N ILE A 406 -4.47 -26.29 -13.24
CA ILE A 406 -3.03 -26.41 -13.46
C ILE A 406 -2.51 -27.72 -12.87
N LEU A 407 -2.96 -28.09 -11.68
CA LEU A 407 -2.55 -29.34 -11.02
C LEU A 407 -2.96 -30.56 -11.84
N ASP A 408 -4.20 -30.59 -12.33
CA ASP A 408 -4.73 -31.66 -13.18
C ASP A 408 -3.94 -31.75 -14.50
N HIS A 409 -3.61 -30.61 -15.10
CA HIS A 409 -2.76 -30.63 -16.32
C HIS A 409 -1.37 -31.19 -16.01
N MET A 410 -0.73 -30.76 -14.92
CA MET A 410 0.58 -31.29 -14.53
C MET A 410 0.56 -32.79 -14.27
N GLN A 411 -0.53 -33.28 -13.67
CA GLN A 411 -0.71 -34.72 -13.42
C GLN A 411 -0.93 -35.51 -14.72
N ASN A 412 -1.84 -35.03 -15.59
CA ASN A 412 -2.16 -35.70 -16.85
C ASN A 412 -0.99 -35.74 -17.83
N GLU A 413 -0.16 -34.68 -17.86
CA GLU A 413 1.04 -34.61 -18.69
C GLU A 413 2.25 -35.34 -18.06
N GLY A 414 2.08 -35.91 -16.87
CA GLY A 414 3.12 -36.65 -16.16
C GLY A 414 4.24 -35.82 -15.58
N PHE A 415 4.01 -34.52 -15.32
CA PHE A 415 4.97 -33.63 -14.69
C PHE A 415 4.79 -33.52 -13.16
N ALA A 416 3.69 -33.97 -12.60
CA ALA A 416 3.51 -34.04 -11.16
C ALA A 416 4.24 -35.26 -10.58
N TRP A 417 5.13 -35.06 -9.61
CA TRP A 417 5.70 -36.13 -8.80
C TRP A 417 4.83 -36.38 -7.57
N LYS A 418 4.45 -35.31 -6.86
CA LYS A 418 3.57 -35.35 -5.69
C LYS A 418 2.77 -34.06 -5.58
N ILE A 419 1.52 -34.15 -5.15
CA ILE A 419 0.66 -33.02 -4.78
C ILE A 419 0.23 -33.23 -3.34
N GLU A 420 0.38 -32.21 -2.49
CA GLU A 420 0.01 -32.28 -1.08
C GLU A 420 -0.58 -30.96 -0.58
N ASN A 421 -1.25 -31.00 0.56
CA ASN A 421 -1.67 -29.79 1.26
C ASN A 421 -0.49 -29.19 1.99
N TYR A 422 -0.32 -27.89 1.90
CA TYR A 422 0.71 -27.13 2.59
C TYR A 422 0.09 -25.92 3.27
N THR A 423 0.26 -25.84 4.60
CA THR A 423 -0.24 -24.75 5.42
C THR A 423 0.87 -23.75 5.65
N HIS A 424 0.64 -22.51 5.29
CA HIS A 424 1.61 -21.44 5.43
C HIS A 424 0.95 -20.08 5.63
N ARG A 425 1.73 -19.12 6.07
CA ARG A 425 1.30 -17.73 6.14
C ARG A 425 1.32 -17.12 4.74
N TYR A 426 0.18 -16.56 4.32
CA TYR A 426 0.01 -16.00 2.98
C TYR A 426 -0.53 -14.56 3.06
N PRO A 427 0.02 -13.59 2.31
CA PRO A 427 -0.42 -12.20 2.37
C PRO A 427 -1.81 -12.02 1.79
N ALA A 428 -2.62 -11.22 2.48
CA ALA A 428 -3.95 -10.83 2.04
C ALA A 428 -4.05 -9.31 1.92
N CYS A 429 -4.96 -8.86 1.08
CA CYS A 429 -5.25 -7.43 0.95
C CYS A 429 -5.81 -6.90 2.27
N TRP A 430 -5.17 -5.91 2.85
CA TRP A 430 -5.57 -5.32 4.12
C TRP A 430 -7.00 -4.73 4.11
N ARG A 431 -7.52 -4.36 2.94
CA ARG A 431 -8.87 -3.81 2.75
C ARG A 431 -9.95 -4.88 2.61
N CYS A 432 -9.84 -5.72 1.57
CA CYS A 432 -10.88 -6.69 1.22
C CYS A 432 -10.57 -8.11 1.70
N LYS A 433 -9.40 -8.32 2.31
CA LYS A 433 -8.92 -9.61 2.84
C LYS A 433 -8.80 -10.72 1.78
N THR A 434 -8.81 -10.37 0.49
CA THR A 434 -8.53 -11.31 -0.61
C THR A 434 -7.03 -11.61 -0.67
N GLU A 435 -6.68 -12.84 -0.97
CA GLU A 435 -5.29 -13.27 -1.17
C GLU A 435 -4.63 -12.46 -2.29
N LEU A 436 -3.39 -12.04 -2.05
CA LEU A 436 -2.62 -11.30 -3.04
C LEU A 436 -1.99 -12.24 -4.06
N VAL A 437 -1.66 -11.68 -5.21
CA VAL A 437 -0.79 -12.28 -6.22
C VAL A 437 0.38 -11.33 -6.48
N TRP A 438 1.48 -11.82 -7.04
CA TRP A 438 2.52 -10.94 -7.56
C TRP A 438 2.32 -10.77 -9.06
N LYS A 439 2.43 -9.51 -9.51
CA LYS A 439 2.21 -9.17 -10.91
C LYS A 439 3.19 -8.09 -11.33
N VAL A 440 3.81 -8.26 -12.48
CA VAL A 440 4.60 -7.19 -13.10
C VAL A 440 3.65 -6.21 -13.78
N THR A 441 3.76 -4.95 -13.41
CA THR A 441 2.99 -3.85 -14.00
C THR A 441 3.87 -2.61 -14.16
N GLU A 442 3.60 -1.82 -15.18
CA GLU A 442 4.22 -0.49 -15.30
C GLU A 442 3.48 0.51 -14.43
N GLU A 443 4.21 1.13 -13.51
CA GLU A 443 3.68 2.10 -12.55
C GLU A 443 4.58 3.35 -12.51
N TRP A 444 4.08 4.41 -11.84
CA TRP A 444 4.84 5.63 -11.60
C TRP A 444 5.48 5.58 -10.22
N TYR A 445 6.75 5.96 -10.16
CA TYR A 445 7.58 5.90 -8.96
C TYR A 445 8.25 7.23 -8.67
N ILE A 446 8.52 7.48 -7.38
CA ILE A 446 9.51 8.44 -6.92
C ILE A 446 10.77 7.66 -6.55
N ALA A 447 11.88 7.94 -7.25
CA ALA A 447 13.17 7.30 -7.00
C ALA A 447 13.77 7.77 -5.67
N MET A 448 14.13 6.83 -4.81
CA MET A 448 14.74 7.11 -3.51
C MET A 448 16.23 7.39 -3.59
N ASP A 449 16.93 6.73 -4.51
CA ASP A 449 18.41 6.76 -4.59
C ASP A 449 18.96 7.44 -5.86
N ARG A 450 18.08 8.05 -6.67
CA ARG A 450 18.51 8.81 -7.84
C ARG A 450 19.00 10.19 -7.39
N PRO A 451 20.26 10.58 -7.73
CA PRO A 451 20.74 11.92 -7.42
C PRO A 451 19.89 13.00 -8.08
N GLU A 452 19.77 14.14 -7.41
CA GLU A 452 19.07 15.32 -7.93
C GLU A 452 19.71 15.80 -9.24
N LYS A 453 18.88 16.03 -10.27
CA LYS A 453 19.32 16.63 -11.53
C LYS A 453 19.56 18.13 -11.37
N HIS A 454 20.41 18.68 -12.22
CA HIS A 454 20.68 20.12 -12.34
C HIS A 454 21.43 20.77 -11.16
N VAL A 455 22.06 19.96 -10.29
CA VAL A 455 22.96 20.46 -9.25
C VAL A 455 24.40 20.23 -9.69
N THR A 456 25.24 21.25 -9.56
CA THR A 456 26.71 21.13 -9.79
C THR A 456 27.30 20.21 -8.72
N GLY A 457 27.88 19.09 -9.14
CA GLY A 457 28.42 18.06 -8.25
C GLY A 457 27.48 16.86 -8.10
N LYS A 458 27.73 15.97 -7.12
CA LYS A 458 26.84 14.87 -6.78
C LYS A 458 25.66 15.42 -5.98
N GLY A 459 24.52 15.63 -6.62
CA GLY A 459 23.28 15.99 -5.95
C GLY A 459 22.86 14.96 -4.90
N LYS A 460 22.17 15.40 -3.84
CA LYS A 460 21.62 14.49 -2.82
C LYS A 460 20.50 13.65 -3.39
N THR A 461 20.34 12.44 -2.88
CA THR A 461 19.19 11.59 -3.15
C THR A 461 18.04 11.94 -2.18
N LEU A 462 16.81 11.57 -2.56
CA LEU A 462 15.66 11.78 -1.67
C LEU A 462 15.88 11.04 -0.33
N ARG A 463 16.37 9.80 -0.36
CA ARG A 463 16.68 9.02 0.85
C ARG A 463 17.66 9.73 1.79
N GLN A 464 18.72 10.34 1.23
CA GLN A 464 19.68 11.11 2.03
C GLN A 464 19.01 12.30 2.71
N MET A 465 18.21 13.07 1.97
CA MET A 465 17.49 14.22 2.51
C MET A 465 16.49 13.82 3.60
N MET A 466 15.76 12.72 3.41
CA MET A 466 14.83 12.19 4.42
C MET A 466 15.55 11.76 5.71
N LYS A 467 16.69 11.06 5.59
CA LYS A 467 17.52 10.69 6.75
C LYS A 467 18.05 11.90 7.51
N GLU A 468 18.53 12.92 6.80
CA GLU A 468 18.97 14.18 7.42
C GLU A 468 17.81 14.87 8.16
N THR A 469 16.64 14.92 7.55
CA THR A 469 15.45 15.51 8.18
C THR A 469 14.99 14.72 9.41
N ALA A 470 14.98 13.39 9.34
CA ALA A 470 14.63 12.53 10.48
C ALA A 470 15.54 12.77 11.69
N GLN A 471 16.84 13.02 11.46
CA GLN A 471 17.80 13.31 12.51
C GLN A 471 17.60 14.68 13.18
N MET A 472 16.88 15.60 12.55
CA MET A 472 16.56 16.93 13.11
C MET A 472 15.37 16.89 14.08
N ILE A 473 14.62 15.78 14.12
CA ILE A 473 13.40 15.62 14.93
C ILE A 473 13.76 15.19 16.36
N ASP A 474 13.17 15.80 17.36
CA ASP A 474 13.23 15.33 18.75
C ASP A 474 12.22 14.18 18.95
N TRP A 475 12.67 12.97 18.67
CA TRP A 475 11.85 11.77 18.73
C TRP A 475 11.46 11.41 20.16
N ARG A 476 10.17 11.12 20.34
CA ARG A 476 9.62 10.67 21.61
C ARG A 476 8.67 9.49 21.41
N PRO A 477 9.08 8.29 21.81
CA PRO A 477 10.35 7.89 22.49
C PRO A 477 11.58 7.96 21.56
N LYS A 478 12.78 8.04 22.12
CA LYS A 478 14.02 8.25 21.37
C LYS A 478 14.34 7.15 20.36
N PHE A 479 13.94 5.90 20.63
CA PHE A 479 14.14 4.77 19.70
C PHE A 479 13.38 4.93 18.37
N GLY A 480 12.45 5.88 18.28
CA GLY A 480 11.74 6.20 17.03
C GLY A 480 12.68 6.56 15.90
N LEU A 481 13.78 7.27 16.19
CA LEU A 481 14.79 7.61 15.18
C LEU A 481 15.44 6.36 14.57
N GLU A 482 15.82 5.39 15.39
CA GLU A 482 16.47 4.15 14.91
C GLU A 482 15.53 3.39 13.97
N ARG A 483 14.25 3.27 14.33
CA ARG A 483 13.23 2.62 13.50
C ARG A 483 12.98 3.36 12.19
N GLU A 484 12.93 4.70 12.24
CA GLU A 484 12.76 5.51 11.03
C GLU A 484 13.97 5.38 10.09
N LEU A 485 15.19 5.42 10.63
CA LEU A 485 16.39 5.24 9.82
C LEU A 485 16.50 3.84 9.21
N ASP A 486 16.10 2.81 9.95
CA ASP A 486 16.02 1.43 9.46
C ASP A 486 14.97 1.31 8.34
N TRP A 487 13.78 1.87 8.53
CA TRP A 487 12.74 1.93 7.50
C TRP A 487 13.24 2.64 6.24
N LEU A 488 13.83 3.82 6.39
CA LEU A 488 14.39 4.58 5.27
C LEU A 488 15.54 3.85 4.56
N LEU A 489 16.30 3.00 5.27
CA LEU A 489 17.36 2.19 4.67
C LEU A 489 16.81 1.14 3.71
N HIS A 490 15.72 0.47 4.10
CA HIS A 490 15.13 -0.67 3.37
C HIS A 490 13.98 -0.27 2.45
N MET A 491 13.54 0.98 2.48
CA MET A 491 12.46 1.47 1.62
C MET A 491 12.86 1.42 0.14
N HIS A 492 12.05 0.76 -0.68
CA HIS A 492 12.17 0.77 -2.14
C HIS A 492 11.75 2.11 -2.74
N ASP A 493 11.93 2.28 -4.05
CA ASP A 493 11.36 3.41 -4.77
C ASP A 493 9.85 3.48 -4.51
N TRP A 494 9.35 4.68 -4.26
CA TRP A 494 7.97 4.84 -3.81
C TRP A 494 6.99 4.75 -4.98
N LEU A 495 6.19 3.69 -5.02
CA LEU A 495 5.09 3.51 -5.95
C LEU A 495 3.98 4.51 -5.64
N ILE A 496 3.79 5.50 -6.54
CA ILE A 496 2.85 6.59 -6.33
C ILE A 496 1.56 6.48 -7.14
N SER A 497 1.51 5.66 -8.20
CA SER A 497 0.30 5.43 -8.99
C SER A 497 -0.53 4.28 -8.44
N LYS A 498 -1.84 4.37 -8.63
CA LYS A 498 -2.80 3.32 -8.30
C LYS A 498 -3.77 3.17 -9.48
N LYS A 499 -3.58 2.09 -10.23
CA LYS A 499 -4.48 1.73 -11.34
C LYS A 499 -5.85 1.29 -10.84
N ASN A 500 -6.83 1.39 -11.72
CA ASN A 500 -8.20 0.94 -11.47
C ASN A 500 -8.83 1.55 -10.21
N ARG A 501 -8.45 2.79 -9.88
CA ARG A 501 -9.01 3.59 -8.80
C ARG A 501 -9.78 4.78 -9.38
N TYR A 502 -10.84 5.16 -8.67
CA TYR A 502 -11.77 6.23 -9.09
C TYR A 502 -11.77 7.38 -8.09
N TRP A 503 -11.72 7.09 -6.78
CA TRP A 503 -11.73 8.08 -5.71
C TRP A 503 -10.34 8.29 -5.13
N GLY A 504 -9.75 9.44 -5.39
CA GLY A 504 -8.44 9.84 -4.91
C GLY A 504 -7.82 10.96 -5.72
N LEU A 505 -6.63 11.37 -5.31
CA LEU A 505 -5.80 12.36 -5.99
C LEU A 505 -5.62 11.98 -7.46
N ALA A 506 -6.07 12.81 -8.38
CA ALA A 506 -5.75 12.65 -9.79
C ALA A 506 -4.27 13.01 -10.04
N LEU A 507 -3.45 12.04 -10.49
CA LEU A 507 -2.03 12.30 -10.73
C LEU A 507 -1.84 13.34 -11.85
N PRO A 508 -1.01 14.39 -11.64
CA PRO A 508 -0.83 15.48 -12.62
C PRO A 508 0.16 15.12 -13.75
N ILE A 509 0.16 13.87 -14.18
CA ILE A 509 1.11 13.33 -15.15
C ILE A 509 0.43 13.26 -16.52
N PHE A 510 1.02 13.93 -17.52
CA PHE A 510 0.58 13.94 -18.91
C PHE A 510 1.62 13.21 -19.76
N GLU A 511 1.29 12.00 -20.21
CA GLU A 511 2.20 11.14 -20.98
C GLU A 511 1.80 11.14 -22.46
N CYS A 512 2.74 11.48 -23.33
CA CYS A 512 2.54 11.49 -24.77
C CYS A 512 2.76 10.11 -25.38
N GLN A 513 1.72 9.51 -25.91
CA GLN A 513 1.80 8.19 -26.53
C GLN A 513 2.62 8.17 -27.83
N LYS A 514 2.81 9.34 -28.49
CA LYS A 514 3.56 9.45 -29.73
C LYS A 514 5.08 9.52 -29.53
N CYS A 515 5.54 10.24 -28.53
CA CYS A 515 6.98 10.45 -28.33
C CYS A 515 7.50 9.99 -26.95
N ALA A 516 6.65 9.33 -26.17
CA ALA A 516 6.93 8.84 -24.82
C ALA A 516 7.44 9.92 -23.85
N ASN A 517 7.31 11.22 -24.19
CA ASN A 517 7.59 12.29 -23.26
C ASN A 517 6.49 12.39 -22.22
N PHE A 518 6.85 12.68 -20.97
CA PHE A 518 5.85 12.98 -19.94
C PHE A 518 6.18 14.27 -19.20
N GLU A 519 5.15 14.91 -18.72
CA GLU A 519 5.20 16.15 -17.98
C GLU A 519 4.36 16.05 -16.72
N VAL A 520 4.78 16.77 -15.68
CA VAL A 520 4.04 16.85 -14.42
C VAL A 520 3.66 18.30 -14.20
N LEU A 521 2.37 18.59 -14.03
CA LEU A 521 1.87 19.94 -13.76
C LEU A 521 1.81 20.19 -12.25
N GLY A 522 2.11 21.43 -11.84
CA GLY A 522 2.29 21.78 -10.43
C GLY A 522 1.10 22.46 -9.76
N GLY A 523 -0.03 22.63 -10.46
CA GLY A 523 -1.22 23.25 -9.88
C GLY A 523 -2.25 23.74 -10.90
N LYS A 524 -3.35 24.30 -10.38
CA LYS A 524 -4.52 24.71 -11.16
C LYS A 524 -4.20 25.78 -12.20
N GLU A 525 -3.43 26.79 -11.84
CA GLU A 525 -3.09 27.90 -12.74
C GLU A 525 -2.20 27.43 -13.90
N GLU A 526 -1.24 26.53 -13.64
CA GLU A 526 -0.43 25.94 -14.69
C GLU A 526 -1.29 25.08 -15.62
N LEU A 527 -2.23 24.29 -15.09
CA LEU A 527 -3.16 23.50 -15.87
C LEU A 527 -4.03 24.39 -16.75
N LYS A 528 -4.61 25.47 -16.20
CA LYS A 528 -5.43 26.44 -16.94
C LYS A 528 -4.66 27.04 -18.11
N LYS A 529 -3.44 27.49 -17.86
CA LYS A 529 -2.56 28.08 -18.90
C LYS A 529 -2.18 27.10 -19.99
N ARG A 530 -2.02 25.81 -19.66
CA ARG A 530 -1.59 24.76 -20.59
C ARG A 530 -2.76 24.06 -21.30
N ALA A 531 -3.99 24.22 -20.80
CA ALA A 531 -5.18 23.60 -21.37
C ALA A 531 -5.44 24.08 -22.81
N VAL A 532 -5.68 23.12 -23.70
CA VAL A 532 -6.08 23.40 -25.11
C VAL A 532 -7.51 22.96 -25.37
N SER A 533 -8.11 22.17 -24.49
CA SER A 533 -9.54 21.81 -24.52
C SER A 533 -9.96 21.23 -23.13
N GLY A 534 -11.27 21.25 -22.88
CA GLY A 534 -11.91 20.62 -21.72
C GLY A 534 -11.82 21.44 -20.43
N TRP A 535 -11.16 22.61 -20.44
CA TRP A 535 -11.09 23.46 -19.24
C TRP A 535 -12.49 23.92 -18.81
N GLU A 536 -13.33 24.30 -19.73
CA GLU A 536 -14.70 24.74 -19.49
C GLU A 536 -15.60 23.68 -18.85
N LYS A 537 -15.27 22.41 -19.05
CA LYS A 537 -15.96 21.26 -18.41
C LYS A 537 -15.46 20.97 -17.01
N PHE A 538 -14.24 21.38 -16.72
CA PHE A 538 -13.59 21.19 -15.43
C PHE A 538 -13.74 22.39 -14.49
N GLU A 539 -13.76 23.63 -15.03
CA GLU A 539 -13.80 24.85 -14.22
C GLU A 539 -14.96 24.84 -13.22
N GLY A 540 -14.67 25.16 -11.95
CA GLY A 540 -15.64 25.12 -10.86
C GLY A 540 -15.90 23.73 -10.27
N LYS A 541 -15.22 22.68 -10.75
CA LYS A 541 -15.31 21.32 -10.21
C LYS A 541 -14.04 20.93 -9.47
N SER A 542 -14.16 19.92 -8.61
CA SER A 542 -13.01 19.41 -7.85
C SER A 542 -12.02 18.69 -8.77
N PRO A 543 -10.71 18.65 -8.42
CA PRO A 543 -9.66 18.00 -9.22
C PRO A 543 -9.69 16.47 -9.14
N HIS A 544 -10.89 15.90 -9.12
CA HIS A 544 -11.12 14.46 -9.11
C HIS A 544 -11.62 13.95 -10.45
N LYS A 545 -11.50 12.64 -10.67
CA LYS A 545 -12.17 11.95 -11.77
C LYS A 545 -13.70 12.13 -11.65
N PRO A 546 -14.44 12.16 -12.75
CA PRO A 546 -13.97 12.18 -14.15
C PRO A 546 -13.69 13.60 -14.66
N TYR A 547 -13.90 14.65 -13.86
CA TYR A 547 -13.91 16.04 -14.30
C TYR A 547 -12.55 16.52 -14.78
N ILE A 548 -11.49 16.22 -14.02
CA ILE A 548 -10.12 16.61 -14.36
C ILE A 548 -9.62 15.91 -15.65
N ASP A 549 -10.15 14.74 -15.98
CA ASP A 549 -9.76 13.95 -17.15
C ASP A 549 -10.22 14.58 -18.47
N GLU A 550 -11.12 15.57 -18.42
CA GLU A 550 -11.56 16.33 -19.59
C GLU A 550 -10.46 17.25 -20.14
N VAL A 551 -9.57 17.70 -19.26
CA VAL A 551 -8.56 18.71 -19.64
C VAL A 551 -7.43 18.06 -20.41
N LYS A 552 -7.14 18.61 -21.60
CA LYS A 552 -6.03 18.19 -22.46
C LYS A 552 -5.03 19.32 -22.64
N ILE A 553 -3.75 18.95 -22.80
CA ILE A 553 -2.65 19.89 -23.02
C ILE A 553 -1.88 19.55 -24.30
N LYS A 554 -1.01 20.43 -24.76
CA LYS A 554 -0.02 20.10 -25.80
C LYS A 554 1.24 19.52 -25.17
N CYS A 555 1.72 18.42 -25.73
CA CYS A 555 3.04 17.89 -25.41
C CYS A 555 4.12 18.91 -25.74
N SER A 556 5.02 19.21 -24.80
CA SER A 556 6.09 20.19 -24.99
C SER A 556 7.15 19.76 -26.03
N LYS A 557 7.22 18.45 -26.33
CA LYS A 557 8.24 17.90 -27.24
C LYS A 557 7.75 17.76 -28.70
N CYS A 558 6.52 17.28 -28.91
CA CYS A 558 6.02 16.96 -30.25
C CYS A 558 4.69 17.64 -30.59
N THR A 559 4.19 18.51 -29.71
CA THR A 559 2.94 19.27 -29.86
C THR A 559 1.64 18.45 -30.01
N GLU A 560 1.71 17.12 -29.84
CA GLU A 560 0.53 16.25 -29.81
C GLU A 560 -0.40 16.64 -28.66
N THR A 561 -1.71 16.47 -28.85
CA THR A 561 -2.66 16.70 -27.76
C THR A 561 -2.69 15.50 -26.84
N VAL A 562 -2.42 15.72 -25.55
CA VAL A 562 -2.30 14.66 -24.55
C VAL A 562 -3.26 14.85 -23.40
N SER A 563 -3.79 13.73 -22.91
CA SER A 563 -4.60 13.66 -21.71
C SER A 563 -3.73 13.25 -20.50
N ARG A 564 -4.21 13.51 -19.32
CA ARG A 564 -3.64 13.01 -18.07
C ARG A 564 -3.68 11.48 -18.05
N VAL A 565 -2.71 10.83 -17.37
CA VAL A 565 -2.80 9.41 -17.07
C VAL A 565 -4.05 9.15 -16.22
N SER A 566 -4.72 8.02 -16.44
CA SER A 566 -5.99 7.72 -15.77
C SER A 566 -5.83 7.39 -14.28
N ASP A 567 -4.59 7.17 -13.81
CA ASP A 567 -4.30 6.71 -12.47
C ASP A 567 -4.60 7.78 -11.41
N VAL A 568 -4.92 7.32 -10.19
CA VAL A 568 -4.94 8.16 -9.00
C VAL A 568 -3.67 7.95 -8.19
N GLY A 569 -3.38 8.88 -7.28
CA GLY A 569 -2.22 8.83 -6.42
C GLY A 569 -2.36 7.87 -5.24
N ASN A 570 -1.24 7.52 -4.65
CA ASN A 570 -1.18 6.82 -3.37
C ASN A 570 -1.69 7.77 -2.28
N VAL A 571 -2.62 7.30 -1.44
CA VAL A 571 -3.26 8.08 -0.37
C VAL A 571 -2.29 8.62 0.70
N TRP A 572 -1.11 8.05 0.82
CA TRP A 572 -0.08 8.57 1.72
C TRP A 572 0.53 9.89 1.24
N LEU A 573 0.37 10.23 -0.05
CA LEU A 573 0.64 11.57 -0.55
C LEU A 573 -0.33 12.59 0.08
N ASP A 574 -1.60 12.21 0.22
CA ASP A 574 -2.66 13.04 0.77
C ASP A 574 -2.39 13.38 2.24
N ALA A 575 -2.12 12.34 3.05
CA ALA A 575 -1.82 12.49 4.47
C ALA A 575 -0.48 13.22 4.69
N GLY A 576 0.55 12.89 3.90
CA GLY A 576 1.88 13.49 4.04
C GLY A 576 1.94 14.98 3.73
N ILE A 577 1.11 15.47 2.81
CA ILE A 577 1.07 16.89 2.44
C ILE A 577 0.10 17.71 3.30
N GLY A 578 -0.82 17.07 4.01
CA GLY A 578 -1.87 17.73 4.81
C GLY A 578 -1.35 18.75 5.83
N LEU A 579 -0.06 18.73 6.17
CA LEU A 579 0.61 19.74 6.99
C LEU A 579 0.79 21.09 6.28
N PHE A 580 0.92 21.11 4.94
CA PHE A 580 1.31 22.29 4.19
C PHE A 580 0.16 23.27 3.91
N PRO A 581 -1.04 22.86 3.47
CA PRO A 581 -2.14 23.78 3.25
C PRO A 581 -2.48 24.65 4.47
N PRO A 582 -2.57 24.08 5.71
CA PRO A 582 -2.75 24.86 6.91
C PRO A 582 -1.61 25.83 7.22
N MET A 583 -0.37 25.50 6.87
CA MET A 583 0.79 26.37 7.08
C MET A 583 0.85 27.52 6.08
N LEU A 584 0.35 27.36 4.86
CA LEU A 584 0.31 28.41 3.84
C LEU A 584 -0.76 29.48 4.12
N ILE A 585 -1.84 29.11 4.84
CA ILE A 585 -2.86 30.06 5.32
C ILE A 585 -2.28 31.04 6.36
N LEU A 586 -1.14 30.69 6.96
CA LEU A 586 -0.37 31.53 7.87
C LEU A 586 0.56 32.52 7.13
N LYS A 587 0.16 33.09 5.97
CA LYS A 587 0.87 34.29 5.49
C LYS A 587 0.89 35.28 6.65
N PRO A 588 2.06 35.87 7.02
CA PRO A 588 2.07 36.96 7.95
C PRO A 588 1.11 38.00 7.37
N GLN A 589 0.06 38.31 8.10
CA GLN A 589 -0.64 39.57 7.88
C GLN A 589 0.40 40.64 8.21
N ASN A 590 0.91 41.32 7.19
CA ASN A 590 1.74 42.52 7.32
C ASN A 590 1.04 43.52 8.19
#